data_45045fb9ef56bc591fefec3461f2820e
#
_entry.id   45045fb9ef56bc591fefec3461f2820e
#
_cell.length_a   1.000
_cell.length_b   1.000
_cell.length_c   1.000
_cell.angle_alpha   90.00
_cell.angle_beta   90.00
_cell.angle_gamma   90.00
#
_symmetry.space_group_name_H-M   'P 1'
#
loop_
_entity.id
_entity.type
_entity.pdbx_description
1 polymer ?
#
loop_
_entity_poly.entity_id
_entity_poly.type
_entity_poly.pdbx_seq_one_letter_code
_entity_poly.pdbx_strand_id
1 'polypeptide(L)'
;CGRKQKQRKLCQDCLRWRKLQTELLYNKAFYVYAEPNMRAYFEAYKFQGDYRLRQIFVKTLQDHCKKYLHRGWLVVVIPVDEQTLAARGFDQVVGFLPDIPKKMYLYHLKKFDRCPQSHKSRQERLATPQPFGYCGPADLERKNILLVDDIYTTGSTLYHARELLLAHNCGCVRSVTLAR
;
A
#
# COMPACT_ATOMS: atom_id res chain seq x y z
N CYS A 1 1.72 0.50 12.14
CA CYS A 1 1.34 -0.54 11.16
C CYS A 1 -0.11 -1.03 11.31
N GLY A 2 -0.86 -0.64 12.33
CA GLY A 2 -2.27 -1.01 12.53
C GLY A 2 -2.54 -2.43 13.05
N ARG A 3 -1.49 -3.23 13.39
CA ARG A 3 -1.69 -4.58 13.96
C ARG A 3 -2.31 -4.49 15.35
N LYS A 4 -3.44 -5.13 15.57
CA LYS A 4 -4.02 -5.30 16.92
C LYS A 4 -3.08 -6.15 17.75
N GLN A 5 -2.73 -5.70 18.94
CA GLN A 5 -1.88 -6.40 19.91
C GLN A 5 -2.46 -6.26 21.31
N LYS A 6 -2.24 -7.27 22.16
CA LYS A 6 -2.66 -7.23 23.57
C LYS A 6 -1.90 -6.18 24.40
N GLN A 7 -0.69 -5.83 24.00
CA GLN A 7 0.17 -4.85 24.69
C GLN A 7 0.60 -3.75 23.72
N ARG A 8 0.85 -2.53 24.22
CA ARG A 8 1.42 -1.40 23.44
C ARG A 8 2.91 -1.62 23.13
N LYS A 9 3.22 -2.63 22.31
CA LYS A 9 4.58 -2.93 21.85
C LYS A 9 4.61 -2.91 20.31
N LEU A 10 5.79 -2.66 19.75
CA LEU A 10 6.00 -2.80 18.32
C LEU A 10 5.92 -4.29 17.94
N CYS A 11 5.19 -4.59 16.87
CA CYS A 11 5.19 -5.94 16.33
C CYS A 11 6.55 -6.26 15.66
N GLN A 12 6.83 -7.53 15.39
CA GLN A 12 8.09 -7.97 14.78
C GLN A 12 8.42 -7.26 13.46
N ASP A 13 7.40 -7.01 12.60
CA ASP A 13 7.61 -6.28 11.35
C ASP A 13 8.01 -4.81 11.62
N CYS A 14 7.37 -4.15 12.61
CA CYS A 14 7.76 -2.80 13.00
C CYS A 14 9.16 -2.74 13.62
N LEU A 15 9.53 -3.73 14.44
CA LEU A 15 10.90 -3.83 14.98
C LEU A 15 11.94 -4.00 13.88
N ARG A 16 11.63 -4.79 12.85
CA ARG A 16 12.47 -4.95 11.66
C ARG A 16 12.64 -3.63 10.91
N TRP A 17 11.53 -2.93 10.60
CA TRP A 17 11.59 -1.66 9.91
C TRP A 17 12.29 -0.56 10.70
N ARG A 18 12.15 -0.57 12.03
CA ARG A 18 12.87 0.38 12.90
C ARG A 18 14.39 0.24 12.84
N LYS A 19 14.90 -0.95 12.50
CA LYS A 19 16.35 -1.16 12.28
C LYS A 19 16.84 -0.61 10.94
N LEU A 20 15.94 -0.45 9.96
CA LEU A 20 16.27 -0.04 8.59
C LEU A 20 15.90 1.42 8.32
N GLN A 21 14.98 1.98 9.09
CA GLN A 21 14.40 3.30 8.88
C GLN A 21 14.47 4.13 10.16
N THR A 22 14.78 5.43 10.03
CA THR A 22 14.75 6.37 11.15
C THR A 22 13.36 6.54 11.73
N GLU A 23 12.35 6.55 10.87
CA GLU A 23 10.95 6.68 11.26
C GLU A 23 10.09 5.53 10.74
N LEU A 24 9.18 5.06 11.59
CA LEU A 24 8.19 4.06 11.20
C LEU A 24 7.04 4.69 10.41
N LEU A 25 6.68 4.07 9.31
CA LEU A 25 5.49 4.46 8.55
C LEU A 25 4.23 4.19 9.39
N TYR A 26 3.45 5.26 9.64
CA TYR A 26 2.13 5.12 10.24
C TYR A 26 1.17 4.55 9.20
N ASN A 27 0.57 3.40 9.49
CA ASN A 27 -0.50 2.80 8.69
C ASN A 27 -1.78 2.63 9.50
N LYS A 28 -2.90 3.07 8.95
CA LYS A 28 -4.24 2.74 9.44
C LYS A 28 -4.76 1.53 8.67
N ALA A 29 -4.99 0.41 9.34
CA ALA A 29 -5.76 -0.70 8.81
C ALA A 29 -7.15 -0.75 9.48
N PHE A 30 -8.18 -1.07 8.71
CA PHE A 30 -9.55 -1.13 9.23
C PHE A 30 -9.90 -2.53 9.74
N TYR A 31 -9.45 -3.56 9.03
CA TYR A 31 -9.82 -4.95 9.28
C TYR A 31 -8.60 -5.83 9.51
N VAL A 32 -8.84 -6.98 10.11
CA VAL A 32 -7.81 -8.02 10.31
C VAL A 32 -7.89 -9.01 9.15
N TYR A 33 -6.85 -9.07 8.32
CA TYR A 33 -6.80 -9.97 7.15
C TYR A 33 -6.93 -11.46 7.52
N ALA A 34 -6.46 -11.83 8.71
CA ALA A 34 -6.51 -13.22 9.18
C ALA A 34 -7.94 -13.72 9.48
N GLU A 35 -8.92 -12.85 9.61
CA GLU A 35 -10.32 -13.22 9.81
C GLU A 35 -10.88 -13.94 8.58
N PRO A 36 -11.62 -15.05 8.75
CA PRO A 36 -12.12 -15.88 7.63
C PRO A 36 -12.90 -15.07 6.60
N ASN A 37 -13.79 -14.18 7.05
CA ASN A 37 -14.62 -13.34 6.16
C ASN A 37 -13.78 -12.39 5.32
N MET A 38 -12.69 -11.83 5.88
CA MET A 38 -11.80 -10.95 5.12
C MET A 38 -10.97 -11.72 4.09
N ARG A 39 -10.56 -12.95 4.41
CA ARG A 39 -9.88 -13.82 3.44
C ARG A 39 -10.82 -14.19 2.29
N ALA A 40 -12.05 -14.63 2.60
CA ALA A 40 -13.04 -14.95 1.59
C ALA A 40 -13.40 -13.75 0.71
N TYR A 41 -13.52 -12.57 1.31
CA TYR A 41 -13.72 -11.33 0.57
C TYR A 41 -12.60 -11.06 -0.44
N PHE A 42 -11.34 -11.10 0.01
CA PHE A 42 -10.20 -10.84 -0.89
C PHE A 42 -10.02 -11.93 -1.93
N GLU A 43 -10.36 -13.19 -1.60
CA GLU A 43 -10.37 -14.29 -2.56
C GLU A 43 -11.36 -13.99 -3.69
N ALA A 44 -12.61 -13.68 -3.36
CA ALA A 44 -13.63 -13.36 -4.34
C ALA A 44 -13.30 -12.07 -5.13
N TYR A 45 -12.86 -11.03 -4.45
CA TYR A 45 -12.56 -9.75 -5.08
C TYR A 45 -11.33 -9.80 -6.01
N LYS A 46 -10.22 -10.40 -5.54
CA LYS A 46 -8.94 -10.37 -6.27
C LYS A 46 -8.76 -11.52 -7.27
N PHE A 47 -9.19 -12.72 -6.91
CA PHE A 47 -8.87 -13.92 -7.67
C PHE A 47 -10.05 -14.46 -8.47
N GLN A 48 -11.28 -14.29 -7.98
CA GLN A 48 -12.49 -14.59 -8.75
C GLN A 48 -12.98 -13.40 -9.58
N GLY A 49 -12.38 -12.22 -9.40
CA GLY A 49 -12.66 -11.03 -10.23
C GLY A 49 -14.02 -10.37 -9.95
N ASP A 50 -14.67 -10.63 -8.81
CA ASP A 50 -15.94 -9.98 -8.51
C ASP A 50 -15.75 -8.51 -8.09
N TYR A 51 -15.62 -7.65 -9.11
CA TYR A 51 -15.41 -6.22 -8.94
C TYR A 51 -16.51 -5.52 -8.15
N ARG A 52 -17.74 -6.05 -8.14
CA ARG A 52 -18.88 -5.47 -7.41
C ARG A 52 -18.63 -5.44 -5.91
N LEU A 53 -17.86 -6.37 -5.37
CA LEU A 53 -17.52 -6.47 -3.95
C LEU A 53 -16.79 -5.23 -3.42
N ARG A 54 -16.15 -4.42 -4.28
CA ARG A 54 -15.57 -3.14 -3.88
C ARG A 54 -16.56 -2.25 -3.14
N GLN A 55 -17.85 -2.31 -3.51
CA GLN A 55 -18.91 -1.47 -2.93
C GLN A 55 -19.01 -1.60 -1.41
N ILE A 56 -18.67 -2.76 -0.84
CA ILE A 56 -18.72 -3.02 0.60
C ILE A 56 -17.82 -2.03 1.36
N PHE A 57 -16.65 -1.68 0.79
CA PHE A 57 -15.63 -0.91 1.50
C PHE A 57 -15.31 0.46 0.87
N VAL A 58 -15.93 0.81 -0.26
CA VAL A 58 -15.76 2.12 -0.91
C VAL A 58 -15.94 3.25 0.10
N LYS A 59 -17.07 3.26 0.83
CA LYS A 59 -17.36 4.32 1.81
C LYS A 59 -16.29 4.40 2.90
N THR A 60 -15.85 3.29 3.43
CA THR A 60 -14.85 3.23 4.52
C THR A 60 -13.54 3.91 4.12
N LEU A 61 -13.01 3.56 2.93
CA LEU A 61 -11.75 4.12 2.44
C LEU A 61 -11.90 5.56 1.96
N GLN A 62 -12.99 5.89 1.27
CA GLN A 62 -13.26 7.25 0.81
C GLN A 62 -13.38 8.24 1.98
N ASP A 63 -14.17 7.93 3.01
CA ASP A 63 -14.34 8.81 4.16
C ASP A 63 -13.01 9.06 4.89
N HIS A 64 -12.13 8.06 4.90
CA HIS A 64 -10.79 8.23 5.45
C HIS A 64 -9.93 9.13 4.56
N CYS A 65 -9.89 8.90 3.26
CA CYS A 65 -9.13 9.71 2.32
C CYS A 65 -9.60 11.17 2.31
N LYS A 66 -10.92 11.43 2.33
CA LYS A 66 -11.48 12.78 2.39
C LYS A 66 -10.95 13.58 3.58
N LYS A 67 -10.79 12.96 4.77
CA LYS A 67 -10.22 13.63 5.95
C LYS A 67 -8.79 14.13 5.74
N TYR A 68 -8.01 13.44 4.91
CA TYR A 68 -6.65 13.86 4.56
C TYR A 68 -6.67 14.92 3.45
N LEU A 69 -7.51 14.75 2.43
CA LEU A 69 -7.69 15.74 1.35
C LEU A 69 -8.09 17.11 1.90
N HIS A 70 -9.03 17.17 2.85
CA HIS A 70 -9.42 18.41 3.52
C HIS A 70 -8.28 19.10 4.27
N ARG A 71 -7.20 18.37 4.59
CA ARG A 71 -5.99 18.90 5.22
C ARG A 71 -4.87 19.20 4.20
N GLY A 72 -5.19 19.21 2.91
CA GLY A 72 -4.22 19.48 1.84
C GLY A 72 -3.25 18.33 1.53
N TRP A 73 -3.54 17.11 1.99
CA TRP A 73 -2.73 15.94 1.65
C TRP A 73 -3.05 15.45 0.24
N LEU A 74 -2.04 14.91 -0.43
CA LEU A 74 -2.24 14.19 -1.69
C LEU A 74 -2.53 12.71 -1.39
N VAL A 75 -3.48 12.14 -2.09
CA VAL A 75 -3.75 10.70 -2.07
C VAL A 75 -2.99 10.07 -3.22
N VAL A 76 -2.07 9.14 -2.92
CA VAL A 76 -1.29 8.38 -3.89
C VAL A 76 -1.63 6.90 -3.71
N VAL A 77 -1.98 6.23 -4.80
CA VAL A 77 -2.31 4.80 -4.77
C VAL A 77 -1.09 3.95 -5.09
N ILE A 78 -1.01 2.80 -4.43
CA ILE A 78 -0.04 1.77 -4.80
C ILE A 78 -0.54 1.10 -6.09
N PRO A 79 0.26 1.11 -7.18
CA PRO A 79 -0.16 0.52 -8.44
C PRO A 79 -0.23 -1.01 -8.37
N VAL A 80 -1.11 -1.59 -9.15
CA VAL A 80 -1.06 -3.01 -9.49
C VAL A 80 -0.09 -3.23 -10.66
N ASP A 81 0.61 -4.35 -10.69
CA ASP A 81 1.48 -4.68 -11.82
C ASP A 81 0.66 -5.03 -13.09
N GLU A 82 1.25 -4.80 -14.27
CA GLU A 82 0.57 -4.95 -15.56
C GLU A 82 0.01 -6.38 -15.79
N GLN A 83 0.73 -7.40 -15.36
CA GLN A 83 0.29 -8.80 -15.52
C GLN A 83 -0.94 -9.10 -14.64
N THR A 84 -0.90 -8.62 -13.40
CA THR A 84 -2.04 -8.75 -12.48
C THR A 84 -3.23 -7.94 -12.98
N LEU A 85 -3.01 -6.73 -13.51
CA LEU A 85 -4.06 -5.90 -14.08
C LEU A 85 -4.72 -6.58 -15.30
N ALA A 86 -3.91 -7.13 -16.19
CA ALA A 86 -4.40 -7.87 -17.37
C ALA A 86 -5.20 -9.13 -16.98
N ALA A 87 -4.71 -9.89 -16.01
CA ALA A 87 -5.37 -11.10 -15.54
C ALA A 87 -6.67 -10.83 -14.75
N ARG A 88 -6.71 -9.76 -13.97
CA ARG A 88 -7.83 -9.40 -13.09
C ARG A 88 -8.87 -8.51 -13.77
N GLY A 89 -8.46 -7.71 -14.75
CA GLY A 89 -9.30 -6.75 -15.47
C GLY A 89 -9.53 -5.42 -14.74
N PHE A 90 -9.02 -5.23 -13.53
CA PHE A 90 -9.16 -3.99 -12.75
C PHE A 90 -8.05 -3.81 -11.71
N ASP A 91 -7.81 -2.54 -11.34
CA ASP A 91 -6.98 -2.17 -10.19
C ASP A 91 -7.82 -2.21 -8.92
N GLN A 92 -7.44 -3.08 -7.97
CA GLN A 92 -8.18 -3.29 -6.74
C GLN A 92 -8.17 -2.07 -5.82
N VAL A 93 -7.09 -1.29 -5.80
CA VAL A 93 -6.98 -0.11 -4.93
C VAL A 93 -7.77 1.06 -5.51
N VAL A 94 -7.62 1.29 -6.81
CA VAL A 94 -8.40 2.31 -7.54
C VAL A 94 -9.90 2.02 -7.44
N GLY A 95 -10.30 0.76 -7.49
CA GLY A 95 -11.69 0.34 -7.33
C GLY A 95 -12.36 0.80 -6.03
N PHE A 96 -11.61 0.95 -4.93
CA PHE A 96 -12.13 1.47 -3.67
C PHE A 96 -12.29 3.00 -3.64
N LEU A 97 -11.76 3.71 -4.63
CA LEU A 97 -11.63 5.17 -4.61
C LEU A 97 -12.24 5.82 -5.86
N PRO A 98 -13.49 5.48 -6.29
CA PRO A 98 -14.04 6.02 -7.54
C PRO A 98 -14.07 7.56 -7.55
N ASP A 99 -14.49 8.21 -6.48
CA ASP A 99 -14.72 9.66 -6.40
C ASP A 99 -13.63 10.41 -5.61
N ILE A 100 -12.49 9.78 -5.38
CA ILE A 100 -11.37 10.40 -4.66
C ILE A 100 -10.35 10.94 -5.66
N PRO A 101 -10.01 12.24 -5.62
CA PRO A 101 -8.85 12.76 -6.32
C PRO A 101 -7.60 12.02 -5.87
N LYS A 102 -7.00 11.25 -6.76
CA LYS A 102 -5.83 10.42 -6.49
C LYS A 102 -4.77 10.61 -7.56
N LYS A 103 -3.53 10.40 -7.16
CA LYS A 103 -2.34 10.56 -8.01
C LYS A 103 -1.72 9.19 -8.29
N MET A 104 -1.39 8.94 -9.54
CA MET A 104 -0.70 7.74 -10.01
C MET A 104 0.79 8.08 -10.20
N TYR A 105 1.48 8.43 -9.13
CA TYR A 105 2.89 8.85 -9.18
C TYR A 105 3.88 7.68 -9.22
N LEU A 106 3.38 6.47 -8.99
CA LEU A 106 4.18 5.26 -8.93
C LEU A 106 3.76 4.30 -10.05
N TYR A 107 4.70 3.53 -10.56
CA TYR A 107 4.46 2.41 -11.47
C TYR A 107 5.39 1.26 -11.14
N HIS A 108 5.01 0.03 -11.47
CA HIS A 108 5.90 -1.11 -11.31
C HIS A 108 7.01 -1.10 -12.37
N LEU A 109 8.24 -1.22 -11.92
CA LEU A 109 9.37 -1.49 -12.81
C LEU A 109 9.18 -2.87 -13.45
N LYS A 110 9.41 -2.99 -14.74
CA LYS A 110 9.39 -4.28 -15.44
C LYS A 110 10.40 -5.21 -14.78
N LYS A 111 9.99 -6.43 -14.54
CA LYS A 111 10.87 -7.47 -14.01
C LYS A 111 11.89 -7.85 -15.07
N PHE A 112 13.03 -7.23 -15.05
CA PHE A 112 14.22 -7.88 -15.59
C PHE A 112 14.56 -9.02 -14.62
N ASP A 113 14.37 -10.25 -15.08
CA ASP A 113 14.76 -11.50 -14.43
C ASP A 113 14.63 -11.56 -12.91
N ARG A 114 13.40 -11.75 -12.42
CA ARG A 114 13.23 -12.27 -11.07
C ARG A 114 13.54 -13.76 -11.08
N CYS A 115 14.72 -14.10 -10.53
CA CYS A 115 14.96 -15.45 -10.06
C CYS A 115 13.76 -15.94 -9.23
N PRO A 116 13.27 -17.19 -9.39
CA PRO A 116 12.09 -17.70 -8.71
C PRO A 116 12.16 -17.45 -7.21
N GLN A 117 11.12 -16.87 -6.62
CA GLN A 117 11.10 -16.44 -5.21
C GLN A 117 11.04 -17.59 -4.20
N SER A 118 11.00 -18.84 -4.65
CA SER A 118 10.89 -20.04 -3.82
C SER A 118 12.08 -20.30 -2.89
N HIS A 119 13.25 -19.70 -3.13
CA HIS A 119 14.48 -19.94 -2.36
C HIS A 119 15.08 -18.72 -1.67
N LYS A 120 14.41 -17.57 -1.64
CA LYS A 120 14.96 -16.39 -0.96
C LYS A 120 14.81 -16.49 0.55
N SER A 121 15.93 -16.41 1.25
CA SER A 121 15.99 -16.30 2.70
C SER A 121 15.26 -15.04 3.21
N ARG A 122 14.91 -15.02 4.49
CA ARG A 122 14.23 -13.87 5.13
C ARG A 122 15.06 -12.58 5.02
N GLN A 123 16.39 -12.67 4.98
CA GLN A 123 17.31 -11.54 4.81
C GLN A 123 17.29 -10.99 3.37
N GLU A 124 17.24 -11.86 2.37
CA GLU A 124 17.16 -11.46 0.95
C GLU A 124 15.85 -10.78 0.59
N ARG A 125 14.75 -11.04 1.34
CA ARG A 125 13.49 -10.28 1.20
C ARG A 125 13.59 -8.86 1.76
N LEU A 126 14.57 -8.56 2.61
CA LEU A 126 14.86 -7.23 3.13
C LEU A 126 15.70 -6.40 2.16
N ALA A 127 16.51 -7.08 1.35
CA ALA A 127 17.28 -6.53 0.23
C ALA A 127 16.48 -6.56 -1.08
N THR A 128 15.14 -6.60 -1.02
CA THR A 128 14.33 -6.58 -2.24
C THR A 128 14.58 -5.25 -2.96
N PRO A 129 15.05 -5.26 -4.21
CA PRO A 129 15.28 -4.04 -4.96
C PRO A 129 13.97 -3.24 -5.06
N GLN A 130 14.07 -1.92 -5.17
CA GLN A 130 12.95 -1.00 -5.33
C GLN A 130 12.04 -1.48 -6.47
N PRO A 131 10.78 -1.85 -6.19
CA PRO A 131 9.89 -2.40 -7.22
C PRO A 131 9.19 -1.32 -8.05
N PHE A 132 9.29 -0.03 -7.63
CA PHE A 132 8.57 1.07 -8.23
C PHE A 132 9.49 2.04 -8.95
N GLY A 133 9.02 2.59 -10.07
CA GLY A 133 9.48 3.83 -10.66
C GLY A 133 8.54 4.98 -10.28
N TYR A 134 9.00 6.20 -10.54
CA TYR A 134 8.29 7.44 -10.25
C TYR A 134 7.97 8.20 -11.54
N CYS A 135 6.74 8.69 -11.66
CA CYS A 135 6.27 9.47 -12.82
C CYS A 135 5.47 10.73 -12.42
N GLY A 136 5.62 11.16 -11.17
CA GLY A 136 5.03 12.40 -10.68
C GLY A 136 5.89 13.64 -10.97
N PRO A 137 5.58 14.81 -10.37
CA PRO A 137 6.39 16.01 -10.43
C PRO A 137 7.80 15.77 -9.88
N ALA A 138 8.82 16.39 -10.47
CA ALA A 138 10.21 16.26 -10.02
C ALA A 138 10.40 16.66 -8.54
N ASP A 139 9.66 17.66 -8.09
CA ASP A 139 9.60 18.10 -6.69
C ASP A 139 8.14 18.08 -6.20
N LEU A 140 7.92 17.43 -5.07
CA LEU A 140 6.61 17.38 -4.41
C LEU A 140 6.37 18.55 -3.44
N GLU A 141 7.28 19.53 -3.42
CA GLU A 141 7.13 20.80 -2.67
C GLU A 141 6.72 20.57 -1.21
N ARG A 142 7.28 19.54 -0.57
CA ARG A 142 6.96 19.13 0.80
C ARG A 142 5.48 18.78 1.05
N LYS A 143 4.71 18.48 0.02
CA LYS A 143 3.33 18.02 0.15
C LYS A 143 3.28 16.73 1.00
N ASN A 144 2.31 16.68 1.90
CA ASN A 144 2.05 15.47 2.68
C ASN A 144 1.28 14.45 1.85
N ILE A 145 1.61 13.17 1.99
CA ILE A 145 1.08 12.09 1.17
C ILE A 145 0.41 11.01 2.02
N LEU A 146 -0.80 10.65 1.63
CA LEU A 146 -1.49 9.45 2.08
C LEU A 146 -1.36 8.36 1.00
N LEU A 147 -0.55 7.34 1.26
CA LEU A 147 -0.49 6.12 0.46
C LEU A 147 -1.71 5.24 0.73
N VAL A 148 -2.32 4.71 -0.32
CA VAL A 148 -3.44 3.78 -0.21
C VAL A 148 -3.07 2.46 -0.84
N ASP A 149 -3.30 1.37 -0.10
CA ASP A 149 -3.11 0.00 -0.55
C ASP A 149 -4.25 -0.88 -0.01
N ASP A 150 -4.36 -2.10 -0.49
CA ASP A 150 -5.40 -3.03 -0.07
C ASP A 150 -5.05 -3.78 1.22
N ILE A 151 -3.86 -4.39 1.32
CA ILE A 151 -3.44 -5.20 2.47
C ILE A 151 -2.01 -4.84 2.91
N TYR A 152 -1.86 -4.50 4.17
CA TYR A 152 -0.55 -4.40 4.81
C TYR A 152 -0.08 -5.76 5.30
N THR A 153 0.77 -6.45 4.62
CA THR A 153 1.39 -7.72 5.07
C THR A 153 2.65 -7.48 5.90
N THR A 154 3.77 -7.31 5.28
CA THR A 154 5.06 -6.98 5.90
C THR A 154 5.35 -5.49 5.92
N GLY A 155 4.68 -4.73 5.07
CA GLY A 155 4.88 -3.32 4.81
C GLY A 155 5.89 -3.00 3.69
N SER A 156 6.56 -4.00 3.11
CA SER A 156 7.62 -3.77 2.10
C SER A 156 7.15 -2.84 0.98
N THR A 157 6.00 -3.11 0.40
CA THR A 157 5.39 -2.28 -0.65
C THR A 157 5.29 -0.80 -0.25
N LEU A 158 4.70 -0.55 0.93
CA LEU A 158 4.46 0.80 1.41
C LEU A 158 5.76 1.53 1.82
N TYR A 159 6.74 0.81 2.36
CA TYR A 159 8.05 1.40 2.67
C TYR A 159 8.85 1.76 1.42
N HIS A 160 8.85 0.90 0.39
CA HIS A 160 9.48 1.23 -0.90
C HIS A 160 8.82 2.44 -1.57
N ALA A 161 7.50 2.49 -1.58
CA ALA A 161 6.77 3.66 -2.09
C ALA A 161 7.10 4.94 -1.30
N ARG A 162 7.16 4.84 0.04
CA ARG A 162 7.53 5.97 0.91
C ARG A 162 8.94 6.49 0.60
N GLU A 163 9.93 5.60 0.48
CA GLU A 163 11.31 5.98 0.18
C GLU A 163 11.40 6.76 -1.13
N LEU A 164 10.72 6.27 -2.16
CA LEU A 164 10.72 6.92 -3.46
C LEU A 164 10.07 8.30 -3.42
N LEU A 165 8.97 8.46 -2.71
CA LEU A 165 8.30 9.76 -2.55
C LEU A 165 9.14 10.74 -1.72
N LEU A 166 9.83 10.28 -0.67
CA LEU A 166 10.75 11.12 0.10
C LEU A 166 11.95 11.59 -0.73
N ALA A 167 12.45 10.76 -1.65
CA ALA A 167 13.50 11.14 -2.59
C ALA A 167 13.07 12.29 -3.55
N HIS A 168 11.76 12.51 -3.72
CA HIS A 168 11.17 13.61 -4.50
C HIS A 168 10.66 14.75 -3.61
N ASN A 169 11.28 14.95 -2.44
CA ASN A 169 11.02 16.08 -1.54
C ASN A 169 9.57 16.18 -1.07
N CYS A 170 8.86 15.05 -0.84
CA CYS A 170 7.58 15.11 -0.15
C CYS A 170 7.76 15.42 1.35
N GLY A 171 6.69 15.87 1.99
CA GLY A 171 6.64 16.08 3.43
C GLY A 171 6.44 14.76 4.20
N CYS A 172 5.41 14.71 5.02
CA CYS A 172 5.07 13.50 5.77
C CYS A 172 4.36 12.48 4.86
N VAL A 173 4.74 11.21 4.99
CA VAL A 173 4.04 10.08 4.35
C VAL A 173 3.33 9.25 5.41
N ARG A 174 2.04 9.03 5.23
CA ARG A 174 1.22 8.07 5.98
C ARG A 174 0.59 7.07 5.04
N SER A 175 0.06 5.99 5.56
CA SER A 175 -0.64 5.01 4.75
C SER A 175 -1.96 4.56 5.37
N VAL A 176 -2.84 4.09 4.51
CA VAL A 176 -4.08 3.42 4.87
C VAL A 176 -4.23 2.16 4.03
N THR A 177 -4.69 1.09 4.67
CA THR A 177 -5.00 -0.18 4.01
C THR A 177 -6.37 -0.66 4.46
N LEU A 178 -7.06 -1.42 3.62
CA LEU A 178 -8.32 -2.02 4.00
C LEU A 178 -8.08 -3.03 5.12
N ALA A 179 -7.09 -3.89 4.96
CA ALA A 179 -6.78 -4.94 5.93
C ALA A 179 -5.30 -5.05 6.31
N ARG A 180 -5.04 -5.73 7.42
CA ARG A 180 -3.73 -6.15 7.89
C ARG A 180 -3.80 -7.54 8.54
#